data_edd0adbdac03790290aa381a34321e1a
#
_entry.id   edd0adbdac03790290aa381a34321e1a
#
_cell.length_a   1.000
_cell.length_b   1.000
_cell.length_c   1.000
_cell.angle_alpha   90.00
_cell.angle_beta   90.00
_cell.angle_gamma   90.00
#
_symmetry.space_group_name_H-M   'P 1'
#
loop_
_entity.id
_entity.type
_entity.pdbx_description
1 polymer ?
#
loop_
_entity_poly.entity_id
_entity_poly.type
_entity_poly.pdbx_seq_one_letter_code
_entity_poly.pdbx_strand_id
1 'polypeptide(L)'
;MRLSCWVRRGAMAVAAAALVALALQPALAQSAPGFPFGSELRMEARPLKGSKRVPFVEIAENGSAVIDMWCDSVQSQFVVAADTITVLIGQKTQRNCTPEQARADGELLDALQQATNWRREGDGVVLTGARQLKFSRSTN
;
A
#
# COMPACT_ATOMS: atom_id res chain seq x y z
N MET A 1 -80.32 -36.01 -19.57
CA MET A 1 -79.94 -34.87 -20.41
C MET A 1 -79.04 -33.96 -19.61
N ARG A 2 -77.97 -33.55 -20.20
CA ARG A 2 -76.91 -32.61 -19.75
C ARG A 2 -75.95 -33.13 -18.71
N LEU A 3 -74.87 -33.66 -19.26
CA LEU A 3 -73.58 -33.84 -18.58
C LEU A 3 -72.93 -32.49 -18.36
N SER A 4 -72.53 -32.20 -17.13
CA SER A 4 -71.60 -31.06 -16.80
C SER A 4 -70.26 -31.60 -16.41
N CYS A 5 -69.33 -31.37 -17.29
CA CYS A 5 -67.95 -31.73 -17.13
C CYS A 5 -67.24 -30.71 -16.21
N TRP A 6 -66.78 -31.12 -15.02
CA TRP A 6 -65.97 -30.31 -14.12
C TRP A 6 -64.48 -30.56 -14.38
N VAL A 7 -63.86 -29.60 -15.03
CA VAL A 7 -62.44 -29.57 -15.23
C VAL A 7 -61.76 -28.94 -13.96
N ARG A 8 -61.14 -29.78 -13.17
CA ARG A 8 -60.26 -29.31 -12.09
C ARG A 8 -58.96 -28.81 -12.68
N ARG A 9 -58.74 -27.50 -12.63
CA ARG A 9 -57.45 -26.88 -12.92
C ARG A 9 -56.54 -27.04 -11.70
N GLY A 10 -55.53 -27.92 -11.81
CA GLY A 10 -54.44 -28.02 -10.86
C GLY A 10 -53.48 -26.84 -11.04
N ALA A 11 -53.36 -26.02 -10.01
CA ALA A 11 -52.32 -24.97 -9.95
C ALA A 11 -51.00 -25.61 -9.55
N MET A 12 -50.06 -25.71 -10.49
CA MET A 12 -48.66 -26.03 -10.20
C MET A 12 -47.98 -24.78 -9.65
N ALA A 13 -47.67 -24.78 -8.36
CA ALA A 13 -46.82 -23.80 -7.74
C ALA A 13 -45.36 -24.11 -8.13
N VAL A 14 -44.78 -23.29 -8.99
CA VAL A 14 -43.33 -23.32 -9.29
C VAL A 14 -42.63 -22.55 -8.20
N ALA A 15 -41.95 -23.25 -7.29
CA ALA A 15 -41.06 -22.65 -6.32
C ALA A 15 -39.74 -22.26 -7.02
N ALA A 16 -39.54 -20.98 -7.28
CA ALA A 16 -38.31 -20.45 -7.79
C ALA A 16 -37.29 -20.34 -6.61
N ALA A 17 -36.35 -21.27 -6.55
CA ALA A 17 -35.21 -21.19 -5.65
C ALA A 17 -34.23 -20.15 -6.19
N ALA A 18 -34.21 -18.95 -5.61
CA ALA A 18 -33.21 -17.94 -5.88
C ALA A 18 -31.89 -18.33 -5.20
N LEU A 19 -30.95 -18.86 -5.98
CA LEU A 19 -29.56 -19.04 -5.58
C LEU A 19 -28.87 -17.67 -5.50
N VAL A 20 -28.73 -17.14 -4.30
CA VAL A 20 -27.87 -15.97 -4.03
C VAL A 20 -26.43 -16.44 -4.08
N ALA A 21 -25.79 -16.29 -5.23
CA ALA A 21 -24.35 -16.42 -5.37
C ALA A 21 -23.68 -15.23 -4.69
N LEU A 22 -23.14 -15.42 -3.47
CA LEU A 22 -22.21 -14.47 -2.87
C LEU A 22 -20.96 -14.49 -3.74
N ALA A 23 -20.84 -13.52 -4.64
CA ALA A 23 -19.60 -13.24 -5.34
C ALA A 23 -18.57 -12.72 -4.31
N LEU A 24 -17.62 -13.56 -3.91
CA LEU A 24 -16.38 -13.09 -3.28
C LEU A 24 -15.64 -12.27 -4.35
N GLN A 25 -15.86 -10.97 -4.35
CA GLN A 25 -15.05 -10.06 -5.15
C GLN A 25 -13.70 -9.94 -4.44
N PRO A 26 -12.57 -10.30 -5.11
CA PRO A 26 -11.27 -9.97 -4.57
C PRO A 26 -11.22 -8.44 -4.44
N ALA A 27 -10.95 -7.95 -3.24
CA ALA A 27 -10.66 -6.54 -3.02
C ALA A 27 -9.39 -6.22 -3.80
N LEU A 28 -9.53 -5.71 -5.01
CA LEU A 28 -8.44 -5.11 -5.75
C LEU A 28 -7.96 -3.96 -4.88
N ALA A 29 -6.71 -4.03 -4.43
CA ALA A 29 -6.04 -2.93 -3.74
C ALA A 29 -6.12 -1.72 -4.68
N GLN A 30 -7.07 -0.82 -4.40
CA GLN A 30 -7.27 0.37 -5.20
C GLN A 30 -6.10 1.30 -4.88
N SER A 31 -5.21 1.45 -5.85
CA SER A 31 -4.16 2.46 -5.79
C SER A 31 -4.82 3.81 -5.53
N ALA A 32 -4.49 4.43 -4.39
CA ALA A 32 -5.04 5.75 -4.06
C ALA A 32 -4.64 6.74 -5.16
N PRO A 33 -5.62 7.42 -5.80
CA PRO A 33 -5.30 8.34 -6.88
C PRO A 33 -4.37 9.43 -6.37
N GLY A 34 -3.23 9.58 -7.05
CA GLY A 34 -2.24 10.60 -6.75
C GLY A 34 -1.04 10.15 -5.92
N PHE A 35 -1.04 8.99 -5.28
CA PHE A 35 0.19 8.45 -4.69
C PHE A 35 1.14 7.98 -5.81
N PRO A 36 2.44 8.32 -5.75
CA PRO A 36 3.38 8.07 -6.85
C PRO A 36 3.90 6.62 -6.88
N PHE A 37 3.00 5.66 -7.04
CA PHE A 37 3.40 4.29 -7.36
C PHE A 37 4.19 4.23 -8.68
N GLY A 38 4.99 3.19 -8.85
CA GLY A 38 5.82 3.01 -10.04
C GLY A 38 6.96 4.04 -10.16
N SER A 39 7.42 4.61 -9.05
CA SER A 39 8.47 5.64 -9.07
C SER A 39 9.50 5.47 -7.97
N GLU A 40 10.66 6.10 -8.19
CA GLU A 40 11.69 6.29 -7.18
C GLU A 40 11.46 7.60 -6.44
N LEU A 41 11.45 7.53 -5.12
CA LEU A 41 11.28 8.66 -4.23
C LEU A 41 12.55 8.82 -3.37
N ARG A 42 13.20 9.97 -3.47
CA ARG A 42 14.38 10.31 -2.70
C ARG A 42 14.00 11.10 -1.46
N MET A 43 14.48 10.68 -0.31
CA MET A 43 14.25 11.38 0.95
C MET A 43 14.95 12.75 0.96
N GLU A 44 14.26 13.79 1.43
CA GLU A 44 14.83 15.10 1.68
C GLU A 44 15.60 15.08 3.03
N ALA A 45 16.78 14.51 3.00
CA ALA A 45 17.65 14.37 4.16
C ALA A 45 19.09 14.78 3.82
N ARG A 46 19.86 15.06 4.85
CA ARG A 46 21.31 15.28 4.70
C ARG A 46 22.04 13.95 4.68
N PRO A 47 23.08 13.80 3.86
CA PRO A 47 23.99 12.68 3.98
C PRO A 47 24.60 12.62 5.38
N LEU A 48 24.83 11.42 5.88
CA LEU A 48 25.62 11.23 7.11
C LEU A 48 27.09 11.55 6.87
N LYS A 49 27.79 11.92 7.93
CA LYS A 49 29.24 12.19 7.86
C LYS A 49 29.97 10.97 7.29
N GLY A 50 30.77 11.20 6.26
CA GLY A 50 31.51 10.12 5.57
C GLY A 50 30.67 9.29 4.58
N SER A 51 29.38 9.61 4.38
CA SER A 51 28.52 8.99 3.37
C SER A 51 28.03 10.02 2.36
N LYS A 52 27.96 9.65 1.08
CA LYS A 52 27.31 10.44 0.04
C LYS A 52 25.86 9.95 -0.21
N ARG A 53 25.42 8.90 0.49
CA ARG A 53 24.11 8.30 0.29
C ARG A 53 23.05 9.07 1.07
N VAL A 54 21.89 9.20 0.43
CA VAL A 54 20.65 9.69 1.02
C VAL A 54 19.62 8.60 0.78
N PRO A 55 18.75 8.26 1.73
CA PRO A 55 17.76 7.24 1.55
C PRO A 55 16.85 7.51 0.35
N PHE A 56 16.46 6.43 -0.31
CA PHE A 56 15.44 6.47 -1.36
C PHE A 56 14.55 5.23 -1.28
N VAL A 57 13.38 5.32 -1.86
CA VAL A 57 12.39 4.26 -1.91
C VAL A 57 12.02 4.03 -3.37
N GLU A 58 12.22 2.82 -3.86
CA GLU A 58 11.72 2.38 -5.14
C GLU A 58 10.40 1.64 -4.92
N ILE A 59 9.29 2.21 -5.41
CA ILE A 59 7.95 1.68 -5.19
C ILE A 59 7.38 1.18 -6.51
N ALA A 60 7.01 -0.09 -6.58
CA ALA A 60 6.33 -0.68 -7.71
C ALA A 60 4.83 -0.30 -7.73
N GLU A 61 4.17 -0.51 -8.88
CA GLU A 61 2.74 -0.21 -9.06
C GLU A 61 1.81 -0.95 -8.07
N ASN A 62 2.21 -2.12 -7.61
CA ASN A 62 1.48 -2.92 -6.63
C ASN A 62 1.77 -2.54 -5.17
N GLY A 63 2.58 -1.50 -4.94
CA GLY A 63 2.98 -1.02 -3.63
C GLY A 63 4.12 -1.80 -2.97
N SER A 64 4.63 -2.88 -3.59
CA SER A 64 5.88 -3.49 -3.11
C SER A 64 7.02 -2.51 -3.31
N ALA A 65 7.94 -2.45 -2.36
CA ALA A 65 8.99 -1.46 -2.40
C ALA A 65 10.30 -1.97 -1.81
N VAL A 66 11.38 -1.35 -2.26
CA VAL A 66 12.70 -1.46 -1.64
C VAL A 66 13.07 -0.10 -1.07
N ILE A 67 13.40 -0.07 0.21
CA ILE A 67 13.89 1.13 0.87
C ILE A 67 15.40 0.97 1.02
N ASP A 68 16.16 1.76 0.26
CA ASP A 68 17.60 1.89 0.45
C ASP A 68 17.87 3.01 1.46
N MET A 69 18.54 2.67 2.56
CA MET A 69 18.83 3.59 3.65
C MET A 69 20.27 4.08 3.59
N TRP A 70 20.79 4.65 4.64
CA TRP A 70 22.18 5.10 4.65
C TRP A 70 23.20 3.94 4.60
N CYS A 71 22.81 2.76 5.09
CA CYS A 71 23.65 1.57 5.04
C CYS A 71 22.92 0.35 4.50
N ASP A 72 21.85 -0.07 5.15
CA ASP A 72 21.10 -1.25 4.80
C ASP A 72 19.99 -0.94 3.77
N SER A 73 19.40 -1.99 3.22
CA SER A 73 18.15 -1.93 2.46
C SER A 73 17.13 -2.91 3.02
N VAL A 74 15.86 -2.61 2.84
CA VAL A 74 14.76 -3.42 3.36
C VAL A 74 13.67 -3.59 2.31
N GLN A 75 13.12 -4.79 2.23
CA GLN A 75 11.89 -5.06 1.49
C GLN A 75 10.71 -4.51 2.28
N SER A 76 9.74 -3.93 1.61
CA SER A 76 8.58 -3.34 2.26
C SER A 76 7.34 -3.40 1.38
N GLN A 77 6.19 -3.14 1.99
CA GLN A 77 4.91 -2.99 1.28
C GLN A 77 4.25 -1.69 1.73
N PHE A 78 3.94 -0.83 0.78
CA PHE A 78 3.17 0.39 0.98
C PHE A 78 1.69 0.09 0.69
N VAL A 79 0.86 0.25 1.68
CA VAL A 79 -0.60 0.13 1.56
C VAL A 79 -1.18 1.52 1.71
N VAL A 80 -1.80 2.01 0.65
CA VAL A 80 -2.32 3.39 0.59
C VAL A 80 -3.81 3.35 0.30
N ALA A 81 -4.59 4.04 1.12
CA ALA A 81 -6.03 4.18 0.97
C ALA A 81 -6.44 5.64 1.26
N ALA A 82 -6.93 6.33 0.23
CA ALA A 82 -7.21 7.77 0.30
C ALA A 82 -5.96 8.55 0.77
N ASP A 83 -6.03 9.21 1.91
CA ASP A 83 -4.94 9.97 2.54
C ASP A 83 -4.18 9.18 3.62
N THR A 84 -4.57 7.92 3.86
CA THR A 84 -3.92 7.05 4.84
C THR A 84 -2.85 6.19 4.19
N ILE A 85 -1.82 5.85 4.97
CA ILE A 85 -0.72 4.99 4.55
C ILE A 85 -0.33 4.05 5.69
N THR A 86 0.01 2.83 5.32
CA THR A 86 0.64 1.86 6.20
C THR A 86 1.87 1.30 5.50
N VAL A 87 3.00 1.32 6.17
CA VAL A 87 4.26 0.77 5.65
C VAL A 87 4.60 -0.50 6.44
N LEU A 88 4.54 -1.63 5.75
CA LEU A 88 4.92 -2.92 6.30
C LEU A 88 6.39 -3.17 5.99
N ILE A 89 7.20 -3.36 7.02
CA ILE A 89 8.62 -3.61 6.89
C ILE A 89 8.86 -5.12 6.86
N GLY A 90 9.56 -5.57 5.83
CA GLY A 90 9.93 -6.97 5.61
C GLY A 90 11.38 -7.26 5.97
N GLN A 91 12.02 -8.08 5.14
CA GLN A 91 13.40 -8.50 5.38
C GLN A 91 14.39 -7.38 5.09
N LYS A 92 15.31 -7.20 6.04
CA LYS A 92 16.41 -6.24 5.95
C LYS A 92 17.71 -6.95 5.56
N THR A 93 18.49 -6.32 4.69
CA THR A 93 19.87 -6.76 4.44
C THR A 93 20.74 -6.53 5.68
N GLN A 94 21.79 -7.32 5.81
CA GLN A 94 22.78 -7.13 6.89
C GLN A 94 24.11 -6.73 6.26
N ARG A 95 24.43 -5.46 6.33
CA ARG A 95 25.71 -4.91 5.88
C ARG A 95 26.54 -4.50 7.09
N ASN A 96 27.82 -4.29 6.88
CA ASN A 96 28.70 -3.75 7.92
C ASN A 96 28.48 -2.24 8.06
N CYS A 97 27.51 -1.87 8.85
CA CYS A 97 27.15 -0.48 9.12
C CYS A 97 27.98 0.09 10.28
N THR A 98 28.32 1.36 10.18
CA THR A 98 28.81 2.07 11.38
C THR A 98 27.66 2.21 12.39
N PRO A 99 27.95 2.38 13.69
CA PRO A 99 26.91 2.59 14.70
C PRO A 99 25.98 3.78 14.38
N GLU A 100 26.53 4.84 13.79
CA GLU A 100 25.75 6.01 13.38
C GLU A 100 24.79 5.68 12.23
N GLN A 101 25.24 4.95 11.22
CA GLN A 101 24.41 4.50 10.10
C GLN A 101 23.31 3.55 10.56
N ALA A 102 23.68 2.56 11.40
CA ALA A 102 22.70 1.59 11.92
C ALA A 102 21.60 2.27 12.75
N ARG A 103 21.95 3.27 13.54
CA ARG A 103 20.98 4.08 14.30
C ARG A 103 20.09 4.88 13.38
N ALA A 104 20.65 5.56 12.39
CA ALA A 104 19.88 6.36 11.43
C ALA A 104 18.92 5.50 10.60
N ASP A 105 19.36 4.34 10.16
CA ASP A 105 18.51 3.36 9.47
C ASP A 105 17.36 2.90 10.37
N GLY A 106 17.62 2.60 11.64
CA GLY A 106 16.59 2.23 12.62
C GLY A 106 15.56 3.35 12.83
N GLU A 107 16.02 4.59 13.03
CA GLU A 107 15.15 5.75 13.21
C GLU A 107 14.26 6.02 11.98
N LEU A 108 14.77 5.78 10.77
CA LEU A 108 14.00 5.91 9.55
C LEU A 108 12.93 4.82 9.45
N LEU A 109 13.28 3.57 9.74
CA LEU A 109 12.31 2.46 9.73
C LEU A 109 11.20 2.66 10.76
N ASP A 110 11.54 3.09 11.97
CA ASP A 110 10.55 3.41 13.01
C ASP A 110 9.61 4.53 12.56
N ALA A 111 10.14 5.57 11.94
CA ALA A 111 9.34 6.68 11.43
C ALA A 111 8.41 6.26 10.28
N LEU A 112 8.88 5.36 9.38
CA LEU A 112 8.07 4.81 8.30
C LEU A 112 6.94 3.92 8.82
N GLN A 113 7.21 3.05 9.80
CA GLN A 113 6.20 2.20 10.42
C GLN A 113 5.14 2.98 11.19
N GLN A 114 5.51 4.14 11.74
CA GLN A 114 4.61 5.03 12.47
C GLN A 114 3.91 6.06 11.57
N ALA A 115 4.17 6.07 10.28
CA ALA A 115 3.46 6.90 9.32
C ALA A 115 2.01 6.42 9.19
N THR A 116 1.06 7.33 9.32
CA THR A 116 -0.38 7.03 9.25
C THR A 116 -1.06 7.75 8.09
N ASN A 117 -0.53 8.88 7.68
CA ASN A 117 -1.11 9.69 6.62
C ASN A 117 -0.04 10.13 5.62
N TRP A 118 -0.51 10.46 4.44
CA TRP A 118 0.32 11.02 3.39
C TRP A 118 -0.40 12.18 2.69
N ARG A 119 0.38 13.06 2.10
CA ARG A 119 -0.12 14.07 1.17
C ARG A 119 0.87 14.30 0.05
N ARG A 120 0.36 14.74 -1.07
CA ARG A 120 1.21 15.18 -2.17
C ARG A 120 1.80 16.55 -1.86
N GLU A 121 3.07 16.73 -2.20
CA GLU A 121 3.75 18.02 -2.13
C GLU A 121 4.62 18.17 -3.37
N GLY A 122 4.18 19.01 -4.32
CA GLY A 122 4.80 19.12 -5.63
C GLY A 122 4.78 17.79 -6.40
N ASP A 123 5.94 17.33 -6.80
CA ASP A 123 6.17 16.04 -7.46
C ASP A 123 6.44 14.88 -6.48
N GLY A 124 6.61 15.20 -5.21
CA GLY A 124 6.88 14.25 -4.14
C GLY A 124 5.71 14.00 -3.20
N VAL A 125 6.03 13.41 -2.06
CA VAL A 125 5.09 13.10 -1.00
C VAL A 125 5.64 13.43 0.37
N VAL A 126 4.75 13.76 1.28
CA VAL A 126 5.03 13.91 2.70
C VAL A 126 4.26 12.85 3.45
N LEU A 127 4.97 12.02 4.20
CA LEU A 127 4.40 11.07 5.15
C LEU A 127 4.35 11.72 6.52
N THR A 128 3.25 11.55 7.23
CA THR A 128 3.05 12.09 8.58
C THR A 128 2.65 10.99 9.54
N GLY A 129 3.15 11.10 10.75
CA GLY A 129 2.93 10.19 11.87
C GLY A 129 3.63 10.76 13.09
N ALA A 130 4.38 9.95 13.82
CA ALA A 130 5.21 10.45 14.93
C ALA A 130 6.29 11.45 14.46
N ARG A 131 6.74 11.30 13.22
CA ARG A 131 7.67 12.22 12.54
C ARG A 131 7.16 12.49 11.13
N GLN A 132 7.57 13.62 10.57
CA GLN A 132 7.31 13.96 9.18
C GLN A 132 8.49 13.52 8.31
N LEU A 133 8.19 12.80 7.24
CA LEU A 133 9.17 12.37 6.24
C LEU A 133 8.79 12.97 4.90
N LYS A 134 9.72 13.66 4.27
CA LYS A 134 9.55 14.26 2.94
C LYS A 134 10.35 13.49 1.90
N PHE A 135 9.71 13.23 0.79
CA PHE A 135 10.32 12.58 -0.37
C PHE A 135 9.98 13.36 -1.63
N SER A 136 10.96 13.55 -2.48
CA SER A 136 10.81 14.08 -3.82
C SER A 136 11.00 12.98 -4.86
N ARG A 137 10.32 13.10 -6.01
CA ARG A 137 10.54 12.15 -7.11
C ARG A 137 11.95 12.33 -7.67
N SER A 138 12.65 11.23 -7.86
CA SER A 138 13.93 11.24 -8.56
C SER A 138 13.67 11.55 -10.03
N THR A 139 14.19 12.67 -10.52
CA THR A 139 14.20 12.98 -11.95
C THR A 139 15.54 12.54 -12.52
N ASN A 140 15.53 11.45 -13.28
CA ASN A 140 16.67 11.07 -14.13
C ASN A 140 16.68 11.89 -15.40
#